data_8d65e18f9f2634eaf48c60b2a0099f39
#
_entry.id   8d65e18f9f2634eaf48c60b2a0099f39
#
_cell.length_a   1.000
_cell.length_b   1.000
_cell.length_c   1.000
_cell.angle_alpha   90.00
_cell.angle_beta   90.00
_cell.angle_gamma   90.00
#
_symmetry.space_group_name_H-M   'P 1'
#
loop_
_entity.id
_entity.type
_entity.pdbx_description
1 polymer ?
#
loop_
_entity_poly.entity_id
_entity_poly.type
_entity_poly.pdbx_seq_one_letter_code
_entity_poly.pdbx_strand_id
1 'polypeptide(L)'
;MKGNTRKTITLFLSLLIFLSCGSQTQERKVDFDLQEMSSVPLDGELMQECLLTPYCNQMKFIQSALFYFAPIQEEACLVTTVRGDTLGFFSSVGNGPGELNRWPYFSGTSVHGDTVYMYDNMSHKLNAYAVQIKDQNLTYSFLGNKPTRENGDGLPEGVINQMAFELVRLENGYSIGFRVFSNGTIFTLFDKDLNEVKKFGEYLVDEGLMDGEFHQSICFQGLRLSRGNSFFYAPHNFGYMARYDVSDEGKLSKVSERWYSEPSVRVDNNNLKFEADNPQGFYGLAVGEKYIFAAYSGVPAGDMYKEKSAYALNPKFLYVLDLEGKPLAKFSVDKRISAMCLDEKEEYLYVKHIDPDLSLWRYDVSEMLQHIKE
;
A
#
# COMPACT_ATOMS: atom_id res chain seq x y z
N MET A 1 23.78 -80.97 39.69
CA MET A 1 22.64 -80.71 38.80
C MET A 1 22.76 -79.26 38.33
N LYS A 2 23.02 -79.06 37.02
CA LYS A 2 23.24 -77.75 36.40
C LYS A 2 21.92 -77.17 35.91
N GLY A 3 21.49 -76.03 36.44
CA GLY A 3 20.34 -75.28 35.96
C GLY A 3 20.79 -74.17 35.00
N ASN A 4 20.45 -74.29 33.73
CA ASN A 4 20.67 -73.28 32.70
C ASN A 4 19.55 -72.21 32.76
N THR A 5 19.91 -71.01 33.14
CA THR A 5 19.06 -69.85 33.04
C THR A 5 19.31 -69.16 31.68
N ARG A 6 18.39 -69.33 30.72
CA ARG A 6 18.37 -68.57 29.46
C ARG A 6 17.94 -67.16 29.75
N LYS A 7 18.83 -66.20 29.59
CA LYS A 7 18.51 -64.79 29.55
C LYS A 7 17.90 -64.46 28.19
N THR A 8 16.63 -64.19 28.20
CA THR A 8 15.90 -63.63 27.07
C THR A 8 16.25 -62.14 26.97
N ILE A 9 17.06 -61.77 26.04
CA ILE A 9 17.33 -60.35 25.71
C ILE A 9 16.16 -59.87 24.87
N THR A 10 15.25 -59.15 25.47
CA THR A 10 14.19 -58.42 24.74
C THR A 10 14.83 -57.19 24.11
N LEU A 11 15.03 -57.24 22.83
CA LEU A 11 15.50 -56.09 22.03
C LEU A 11 14.35 -55.13 21.91
N PHE A 12 14.33 -54.08 22.78
CA PHE A 12 13.46 -52.92 22.61
C PHE A 12 13.98 -52.12 21.40
N LEU A 13 13.39 -52.39 20.25
CA LEU A 13 13.54 -51.55 19.07
C LEU A 13 12.75 -50.29 19.36
N SER A 14 13.35 -49.28 19.98
CA SER A 14 12.81 -47.93 20.07
C SER A 14 12.79 -47.35 18.67
N LEU A 15 11.65 -47.42 18.02
CA LEU A 15 11.31 -46.69 16.82
C LEU A 15 11.29 -45.20 17.20
N LEU A 16 12.47 -44.56 17.10
CA LEU A 16 12.58 -43.10 17.11
C LEU A 16 11.88 -42.62 15.84
N ILE A 17 10.59 -42.40 15.94
CA ILE A 17 9.87 -41.53 15.01
C ILE A 17 10.45 -40.17 15.26
N PHE A 18 11.43 -39.77 14.47
CA PHE A 18 11.75 -38.36 14.27
C PHE A 18 10.49 -37.72 13.70
N LEU A 19 9.63 -37.23 14.59
CA LEU A 19 8.74 -36.15 14.27
C LEU A 19 9.65 -34.97 13.90
N SER A 20 10.07 -34.95 12.64
CA SER A 20 10.49 -33.75 11.98
C SER A 20 9.29 -32.80 12.12
N CYS A 21 9.32 -31.93 13.13
CA CYS A 21 8.62 -30.68 13.07
C CYS A 21 9.27 -29.85 11.96
N GLY A 22 9.11 -30.30 10.71
CA GLY A 22 9.14 -29.40 9.62
C GLY A 22 8.00 -28.45 9.87
N SER A 23 8.27 -27.19 10.12
CA SER A 23 7.29 -26.13 9.93
C SER A 23 6.68 -26.42 8.56
N GLN A 24 5.44 -26.87 8.52
CA GLN A 24 4.70 -26.93 7.27
C GLN A 24 4.55 -25.46 6.89
N THR A 25 5.48 -24.96 6.06
CA THR A 25 5.21 -23.77 5.25
C THR A 25 3.90 -24.08 4.56
N GLN A 26 2.85 -23.42 5.02
CA GLN A 26 1.55 -23.56 4.40
C GLN A 26 1.72 -22.96 3.02
N GLU A 27 1.82 -23.82 1.97
CA GLU A 27 1.90 -23.34 0.58
C GLU A 27 0.73 -22.39 0.36
N ARG A 28 1.04 -21.10 0.22
CA ARG A 28 0.03 -20.08 -0.07
C ARG A 28 -0.39 -20.27 -1.51
N LYS A 29 -1.65 -20.57 -1.68
CA LYS A 29 -2.20 -20.74 -3.02
C LYS A 29 -2.24 -19.37 -3.71
N VAL A 30 -1.46 -19.20 -4.77
CA VAL A 30 -1.60 -18.08 -5.70
C VAL A 30 -2.96 -18.19 -6.38
N ASP A 31 -3.79 -17.15 -6.25
CA ASP A 31 -5.13 -17.11 -6.84
C ASP A 31 -5.05 -16.82 -8.34
N PHE A 32 -4.19 -15.89 -8.73
CA PHE A 32 -3.99 -15.45 -10.11
C PHE A 32 -2.52 -15.07 -10.35
N ASP A 33 -1.90 -15.66 -11.36
CA ASP A 33 -0.61 -15.20 -11.84
C ASP A 33 -0.79 -14.05 -12.86
N LEU A 34 -0.56 -12.83 -12.40
CA LEU A 34 -0.67 -11.64 -13.24
C LEU A 34 0.38 -11.58 -14.35
N GLN A 35 1.51 -12.27 -14.19
CA GLN A 35 2.56 -12.28 -15.21
C GLN A 35 2.17 -13.11 -16.42
N GLU A 36 1.45 -14.22 -16.22
CA GLU A 36 1.00 -15.10 -17.29
C GLU A 36 -0.13 -14.54 -18.16
N MET A 37 -0.78 -13.46 -17.72
CA MET A 37 -1.81 -12.81 -18.53
C MET A 37 -1.23 -12.21 -19.80
N SER A 38 -1.90 -12.43 -20.94
CA SER A 38 -1.58 -11.73 -22.19
C SER A 38 -1.86 -10.25 -22.07
N SER A 39 -0.92 -9.41 -22.49
CA SER A 39 -1.09 -7.95 -22.49
C SER A 39 -1.49 -7.41 -23.86
N VAL A 40 -2.25 -6.32 -23.82
CA VAL A 40 -2.57 -5.50 -25.00
C VAL A 40 -1.76 -4.21 -24.91
N PRO A 41 -1.09 -3.74 -25.96
CA PRO A 41 -0.50 -2.41 -25.97
C PRO A 41 -1.56 -1.35 -25.67
N LEU A 42 -1.22 -0.38 -24.83
CA LEU A 42 -2.11 0.73 -24.49
C LEU A 42 -1.46 2.04 -24.91
N ASP A 43 -2.09 2.73 -25.84
CA ASP A 43 -1.69 4.05 -26.25
C ASP A 43 -2.26 5.11 -25.31
N GLY A 44 -1.41 5.98 -24.81
CA GLY A 44 -1.80 7.09 -23.95
C GLY A 44 -1.55 8.44 -24.62
N GLU A 45 -2.21 9.46 -24.11
CA GLU A 45 -1.94 10.85 -24.47
C GLU A 45 -0.87 11.43 -23.56
N LEU A 46 0.23 11.92 -24.12
CA LEU A 46 1.26 12.65 -23.38
C LEU A 46 0.72 14.02 -22.97
N MET A 47 0.55 14.26 -21.67
CA MET A 47 0.08 15.53 -21.13
C MET A 47 1.24 16.49 -20.85
N GLN A 48 2.36 15.98 -20.33
CA GLN A 48 3.54 16.77 -19.99
C GLN A 48 4.80 15.93 -20.09
N GLU A 49 5.77 16.39 -20.84
CA GLU A 49 7.17 15.95 -20.77
C GLU A 49 7.88 16.66 -19.60
N CYS A 50 8.87 16.03 -19.02
CA CYS A 50 9.72 16.62 -17.98
C CYS A 50 8.90 17.24 -16.83
N LEU A 51 8.05 16.45 -16.23
CA LEU A 51 7.23 16.86 -15.09
C LEU A 51 8.14 17.22 -13.90
N LEU A 52 8.10 18.48 -13.46
CA LEU A 52 8.90 18.99 -12.35
C LEU A 52 8.30 18.59 -10.99
N THR A 53 8.18 17.31 -10.75
CA THR A 53 7.75 16.79 -9.43
C THR A 53 8.84 15.91 -8.85
N PRO A 54 8.97 15.84 -7.52
CA PRO A 54 9.82 14.84 -6.90
C PRO A 54 9.24 13.44 -7.14
N TYR A 55 10.04 12.43 -6.88
CA TYR A 55 9.52 11.07 -6.81
C TYR A 55 8.42 11.00 -5.75
N CYS A 56 7.21 10.63 -6.16
CA CYS A 56 6.09 10.36 -5.27
C CYS A 56 5.33 9.15 -5.80
N ASN A 57 4.79 8.37 -4.91
CA ASN A 57 3.91 7.25 -5.20
C ASN A 57 2.44 7.55 -4.85
N GLN A 58 2.14 8.78 -4.43
CA GLN A 58 0.79 9.23 -4.12
C GLN A 58 0.44 10.43 -5.01
N MET A 59 -0.53 10.22 -5.87
CA MET A 59 -1.14 11.23 -6.71
C MET A 59 -2.65 11.16 -6.56
N LYS A 60 -3.31 12.32 -6.49
CA LYS A 60 -4.78 12.43 -6.40
C LYS A 60 -5.27 13.43 -7.41
N PHE A 61 -6.47 13.18 -7.93
CA PHE A 61 -7.21 14.13 -8.73
C PHE A 61 -8.27 14.82 -7.85
N ILE A 62 -8.25 16.14 -7.80
CA ILE A 62 -9.15 16.95 -6.96
C ILE A 62 -9.54 18.19 -7.74
N GLN A 63 -10.83 18.41 -7.97
CA GLN A 63 -11.38 19.61 -8.63
C GLN A 63 -10.64 19.99 -9.93
N SER A 64 -10.46 19.01 -10.82
CA SER A 64 -9.80 19.18 -12.13
C SER A 64 -8.29 19.46 -12.06
N ALA A 65 -7.62 19.18 -10.96
CA ALA A 65 -6.18 19.31 -10.80
C ALA A 65 -5.54 18.04 -10.22
N LEU A 66 -4.23 17.92 -10.43
CA LEU A 66 -3.42 16.82 -9.94
C LEU A 66 -2.58 17.27 -8.73
N PHE A 67 -2.71 16.54 -7.65
CA PHE A 67 -1.98 16.74 -6.40
C PHE A 67 -0.92 15.65 -6.26
N TYR A 68 0.34 16.07 -6.12
CA TYR A 68 1.49 15.19 -5.92
C TYR A 68 1.98 15.34 -4.49
N PHE A 69 1.65 14.36 -3.65
CA PHE A 69 2.00 14.37 -2.23
C PHE A 69 3.46 13.92 -2.04
N ALA A 70 4.35 14.86 -2.21
CA ALA A 70 5.77 14.69 -1.98
C ALA A 70 6.40 16.04 -1.64
N PRO A 71 7.38 16.09 -0.75
CA PRO A 71 7.98 17.34 -0.36
C PRO A 71 8.76 17.96 -1.51
N ILE A 72 8.53 19.23 -1.73
CA ILE A 72 9.32 20.07 -2.63
C ILE A 72 9.81 21.26 -1.79
N GLN A 73 11.10 21.28 -1.46
CA GLN A 73 11.66 22.27 -0.54
C GLN A 73 10.95 22.20 0.85
N GLU A 74 10.24 23.25 1.21
CA GLU A 74 9.49 23.36 2.47
C GLU A 74 7.98 23.09 2.28
N GLU A 75 7.55 22.72 1.07
CA GLU A 75 6.16 22.47 0.74
C GLU A 75 5.82 20.98 0.75
N ALA A 76 4.60 20.64 1.12
CA ALA A 76 4.19 19.24 1.28
C ALA A 76 3.58 18.61 0.04
N CYS A 77 3.06 19.41 -0.88
CA CYS A 77 2.39 18.92 -2.08
C CYS A 77 2.51 19.93 -3.23
N LEU A 78 2.85 19.45 -4.41
CA LEU A 78 2.73 20.21 -5.66
C LEU A 78 1.33 19.99 -6.25
N VAL A 79 0.74 21.07 -6.76
CA VAL A 79 -0.54 21.02 -7.48
C VAL A 79 -0.34 21.54 -8.90
N THR A 80 -0.82 20.75 -9.88
CA THR A 80 -0.74 21.11 -11.29
C THR A 80 -2.11 21.02 -11.97
N THR A 81 -2.24 21.66 -13.12
CA THR A 81 -3.31 21.34 -14.06
C THR A 81 -3.16 19.90 -14.56
N VAL A 82 -4.17 19.36 -15.23
CA VAL A 82 -4.11 18.06 -15.93
C VAL A 82 -3.08 18.06 -17.09
N ARG A 83 -2.60 19.23 -17.50
CA ARG A 83 -1.54 19.39 -18.51
C ARG A 83 -0.15 19.54 -17.90
N GLY A 84 -0.03 19.48 -16.56
CA GLY A 84 1.24 19.57 -15.85
C GLY A 84 1.68 21.00 -15.49
N ASP A 85 0.93 22.05 -15.90
CA ASP A 85 1.25 23.42 -15.53
C ASP A 85 1.06 23.60 -14.02
N THR A 86 2.05 24.19 -13.34
CA THR A 86 2.00 24.42 -11.89
C THR A 86 0.91 25.43 -11.53
N LEU A 87 -0.02 25.01 -10.68
CA LEU A 87 -1.03 25.88 -10.05
C LEU A 87 -0.54 26.46 -8.71
N GLY A 88 0.34 25.77 -8.02
CA GLY A 88 0.88 26.19 -6.74
C GLY A 88 1.29 25.02 -5.86
N PHE A 89 1.47 25.36 -4.58
CA PHE A 89 1.81 24.39 -3.55
C PHE A 89 0.74 24.37 -2.47
N PHE A 90 0.62 23.21 -1.82
CA PHE A 90 -0.42 22.94 -0.84
C PHE A 90 0.22 22.42 0.44
N SER A 91 -0.07 23.10 1.56
CA SER A 91 0.52 22.86 2.87
C SER A 91 2.05 23.06 2.89
N SER A 92 2.61 23.38 4.03
CA SER A 92 4.05 23.56 4.24
C SER A 92 4.56 22.63 5.34
N VAL A 93 5.88 22.45 5.37
CA VAL A 93 6.57 21.74 6.43
C VAL A 93 6.97 22.72 7.51
N GLY A 94 6.55 22.48 8.76
CA GLY A 94 6.81 23.34 9.89
C GLY A 94 6.05 22.91 11.15
N ASN A 95 6.00 23.80 12.15
CA ASN A 95 5.33 23.56 13.42
C ASN A 95 4.13 24.49 13.66
N GLY A 96 3.76 25.29 12.67
CA GLY A 96 2.62 26.20 12.74
C GLY A 96 1.27 25.50 12.58
N PRO A 97 0.17 26.23 12.82
CA PRO A 97 -1.16 25.72 12.57
C PRO A 97 -1.35 25.36 11.08
N GLY A 98 -1.64 24.09 10.80
CA GLY A 98 -1.82 23.60 9.43
C GLY A 98 -0.52 23.32 8.69
N GLU A 99 0.63 23.35 9.35
CA GLU A 99 1.88 22.84 8.84
C GLU A 99 2.07 21.37 9.26
N LEU A 100 2.87 20.63 8.49
CA LEU A 100 3.24 19.25 8.80
C LEU A 100 4.64 19.23 9.39
N ASN A 101 4.85 18.53 10.52
CA ASN A 101 6.15 18.47 11.20
C ASN A 101 7.22 17.77 10.38
N ARG A 102 6.83 16.98 9.40
CA ARG A 102 7.72 16.26 8.51
C ARG A 102 7.06 16.00 7.16
N TRP A 103 7.90 15.64 6.23
CA TRP A 103 7.50 15.31 4.87
C TRP A 103 6.47 14.20 4.82
N PRO A 104 5.38 14.39 4.08
CA PRO A 104 4.27 13.43 4.00
C PRO A 104 4.55 12.21 3.09
N TYR A 105 5.81 11.76 2.99
CA TYR A 105 6.17 10.62 2.14
C TYR A 105 5.34 9.38 2.41
N PHE A 106 4.89 9.25 3.64
CA PHE A 106 4.18 8.08 4.13
C PHE A 106 2.92 8.45 4.91
N SER A 107 2.55 9.71 4.93
CA SER A 107 1.30 10.12 5.56
C SER A 107 0.15 9.70 4.65
N GLY A 108 -0.78 8.92 5.16
CA GLY A 108 -2.00 8.61 4.44
C GLY A 108 -2.71 9.90 4.06
N THR A 109 -3.10 10.01 2.79
CA THR A 109 -3.88 11.14 2.29
C THR A 109 -5.23 10.65 1.85
N SER A 110 -6.29 11.31 2.32
CA SER A 110 -7.67 11.03 1.92
C SER A 110 -8.33 12.30 1.43
N VAL A 111 -9.25 12.15 0.50
CA VAL A 111 -10.01 13.28 -0.07
C VAL A 111 -11.49 12.95 0.00
N HIS A 112 -12.27 13.85 0.62
CA HIS A 112 -13.73 13.72 0.69
C HIS A 112 -14.35 15.06 0.28
N GLY A 113 -14.93 15.09 -0.92
CA GLY A 113 -15.39 16.32 -1.53
C GLY A 113 -14.26 17.32 -1.76
N ASP A 114 -14.37 18.50 -1.16
CA ASP A 114 -13.36 19.56 -1.19
C ASP A 114 -12.37 19.51 -0.03
N THR A 115 -12.47 18.52 0.84
CA THR A 115 -11.61 18.38 2.04
C THR A 115 -10.51 17.35 1.82
N VAL A 116 -9.26 17.79 1.99
CA VAL A 116 -8.07 16.97 2.00
C VAL A 116 -7.66 16.70 3.45
N TYR A 117 -7.48 15.44 3.77
CA TYR A 117 -6.97 14.98 5.06
C TYR A 117 -5.53 14.50 4.90
N MET A 118 -4.64 15.00 5.73
CA MET A 118 -3.23 14.62 5.77
C MET A 118 -2.82 14.26 7.19
N TYR A 119 -2.28 13.07 7.37
CA TYR A 119 -1.82 12.63 8.67
C TYR A 119 -0.36 13.04 8.90
N ASP A 120 -0.10 13.77 9.96
CA ASP A 120 1.23 14.08 10.44
C ASP A 120 1.68 13.01 11.44
N ASN A 121 2.52 12.11 11.01
CA ASN A 121 2.99 10.98 11.81
C ASN A 121 3.98 11.36 12.92
N MET A 122 4.50 12.57 12.93
CA MET A 122 5.39 13.06 13.99
C MET A 122 4.62 13.69 15.15
N SER A 123 3.55 14.42 14.83
CA SER A 123 2.67 15.01 15.85
C SER A 123 1.46 14.11 16.17
N HIS A 124 1.29 13.00 15.42
CA HIS A 124 0.17 12.08 15.51
C HIS A 124 -1.19 12.76 15.38
N LYS A 125 -1.30 13.65 14.38
CA LYS A 125 -2.52 14.43 14.12
C LYS A 125 -2.99 14.24 12.70
N LEU A 126 -4.30 14.10 12.53
CA LEU A 126 -4.96 14.18 11.24
C LEU A 126 -5.34 15.64 10.99
N ASN A 127 -4.67 16.28 10.06
CA ASN A 127 -4.97 17.64 9.62
C ASN A 127 -6.03 17.61 8.52
N ALA A 128 -6.95 18.58 8.56
CA ALA A 128 -8.00 18.76 7.56
C ALA A 128 -7.87 20.14 6.90
N TYR A 129 -8.02 20.18 5.58
CA TYR A 129 -7.90 21.39 4.79
C TYR A 129 -9.05 21.45 3.79
N ALA A 130 -9.73 22.59 3.71
CA ALA A 130 -10.61 22.88 2.57
C ALA A 130 -9.74 23.35 1.40
N VAL A 131 -9.97 22.77 0.23
CA VAL A 131 -9.25 23.11 -1.00
C VAL A 131 -10.23 23.62 -2.04
N GLN A 132 -9.85 24.65 -2.76
CA GLN A 132 -10.65 25.20 -3.86
C GLN A 132 -9.72 25.54 -5.03
N ILE A 133 -10.13 25.08 -6.21
CA ILE A 133 -9.48 25.45 -7.47
C ILE A 133 -10.50 26.21 -8.31
N LYS A 134 -10.24 27.49 -8.54
CA LYS A 134 -11.09 28.34 -9.33
C LYS A 134 -10.25 29.19 -10.30
N ASP A 135 -10.63 29.21 -11.57
CA ASP A 135 -9.94 29.99 -12.62
C ASP A 135 -8.42 29.74 -12.61
N GLN A 136 -8.00 28.49 -12.47
CA GLN A 136 -6.62 28.04 -12.32
C GLN A 136 -5.87 28.61 -11.10
N ASN A 137 -6.56 29.11 -10.12
CA ASN A 137 -6.00 29.54 -8.84
C ASN A 137 -6.29 28.52 -7.75
N LEU A 138 -5.24 28.03 -7.11
CA LEU A 138 -5.33 27.18 -5.93
C LEU A 138 -5.48 28.04 -4.69
N THR A 139 -6.52 27.79 -3.92
CA THR A 139 -6.66 28.32 -2.56
C THR A 139 -6.94 27.18 -1.58
N TYR A 140 -6.44 27.30 -0.37
CA TYR A 140 -6.76 26.33 0.68
C TYR A 140 -6.79 27.01 2.04
N SER A 141 -7.52 26.40 2.97
CA SER A 141 -7.60 26.85 4.36
C SER A 141 -7.50 25.67 5.31
N PHE A 142 -6.74 25.84 6.38
CA PHE A 142 -6.67 24.85 7.44
C PHE A 142 -7.97 24.86 8.26
N LEU A 143 -8.64 23.71 8.33
CA LEU A 143 -9.90 23.55 9.06
C LEU A 143 -9.69 23.12 10.52
N GLY A 144 -8.54 22.55 10.81
CA GLY A 144 -8.20 22.04 12.14
C GLY A 144 -7.51 20.67 12.08
N ASN A 145 -7.19 20.16 13.25
CA ASN A 145 -6.63 18.82 13.39
C ASN A 145 -7.25 18.05 14.56
N LYS A 146 -7.13 16.73 14.48
CA LYS A 146 -7.50 15.82 15.56
C LYS A 146 -6.30 14.90 15.86
N PRO A 147 -5.89 14.74 17.14
CA PRO A 147 -4.87 13.78 17.52
C PRO A 147 -5.44 12.36 17.48
N THR A 148 -4.62 11.38 17.08
CA THR A 148 -4.94 9.97 17.29
C THR A 148 -4.75 9.61 18.76
N ARG A 149 -5.60 8.73 19.26
CA ARG A 149 -5.56 8.19 20.62
C ARG A 149 -5.48 6.67 20.53
N GLU A 150 -4.28 6.15 20.65
CA GLU A 150 -4.01 4.73 20.68
C GLU A 150 -3.89 4.23 22.10
N ASN A 151 -4.44 3.03 22.34
CA ASN A 151 -4.29 2.36 23.63
C ASN A 151 -2.86 1.82 23.71
N GLY A 152 -2.08 2.36 24.64
CA GLY A 152 -0.67 2.01 24.85
C GLY A 152 -0.44 0.62 25.48
N ASP A 153 -1.27 -0.37 25.17
CA ASP A 153 -1.24 -1.67 25.81
C ASP A 153 0.03 -2.47 25.49
N GLY A 154 0.87 -2.61 26.50
CA GLY A 154 1.84 -3.70 26.57
C GLY A 154 3.19 -3.45 25.90
N LEU A 155 3.59 -2.20 25.64
CA LEU A 155 4.89 -1.94 25.03
C LEU A 155 6.02 -1.80 26.04
N PRO A 156 7.21 -2.31 25.70
CA PRO A 156 8.40 -2.04 26.48
C PRO A 156 8.69 -0.54 26.55
N GLU A 157 9.08 -0.07 27.73
CA GLU A 157 9.52 1.30 27.94
C GLU A 157 10.67 1.63 26.98
N GLY A 158 10.50 2.67 26.14
CA GLY A 158 11.50 3.08 25.14
C GLY A 158 11.22 2.72 23.69
N VAL A 159 10.16 1.98 23.36
CA VAL A 159 9.73 1.73 21.98
C VAL A 159 8.91 2.92 21.49
N ILE A 160 9.56 3.78 20.71
CA ILE A 160 9.04 5.11 20.35
C ILE A 160 7.93 5.08 19.28
N ASN A 161 7.67 3.96 18.59
CA ASN A 161 6.86 3.96 17.37
C ASN A 161 5.75 2.90 17.36
N GLN A 162 4.78 3.06 18.26
CA GLN A 162 3.59 2.22 18.27
C GLN A 162 2.39 2.85 17.58
N MET A 163 2.47 4.14 17.33
CA MET A 163 1.40 4.91 16.73
C MET A 163 1.34 4.67 15.23
N ALA A 164 0.19 4.89 14.65
CA ALA A 164 0.01 4.81 13.21
C ALA A 164 1.08 5.66 12.50
N PHE A 165 1.74 5.07 11.53
CA PHE A 165 2.73 5.74 10.68
C PHE A 165 2.06 6.43 9.50
N GLU A 166 0.97 5.86 9.01
CA GLU A 166 0.08 6.41 8.01
C GLU A 166 -1.36 6.23 8.46
N LEU A 167 -2.24 7.12 8.04
CA LEU A 167 -3.66 7.07 8.36
C LEU A 167 -4.48 7.40 7.11
N VAL A 168 -5.41 6.53 6.76
CA VAL A 168 -6.37 6.72 5.67
C VAL A 168 -7.75 6.91 6.28
N ARG A 169 -8.41 8.04 5.96
CA ARG A 169 -9.77 8.33 6.42
C ARG A 169 -10.81 7.81 5.42
N LEU A 170 -11.86 7.19 5.93
CA LEU A 170 -13.01 6.70 5.17
C LEU A 170 -14.13 7.76 5.14
N GLU A 171 -15.03 7.68 4.17
CA GLU A 171 -16.13 8.67 4.03
C GLU A 171 -17.07 8.71 5.22
N ASN A 172 -17.33 7.58 5.88
CA ASN A 172 -18.12 7.52 7.11
C ASN A 172 -17.40 8.09 8.33
N GLY A 173 -16.19 8.61 8.18
CA GLY A 173 -15.41 9.26 9.22
C GLY A 173 -14.55 8.33 10.09
N TYR A 174 -14.61 7.01 9.92
CA TYR A 174 -13.63 6.10 10.51
C TYR A 174 -12.28 6.27 9.80
N SER A 175 -11.21 5.77 10.42
CA SER A 175 -9.88 5.85 9.83
C SER A 175 -9.13 4.54 10.06
N ILE A 176 -8.24 4.19 9.12
CA ILE A 176 -7.38 3.01 9.24
C ILE A 176 -5.93 3.48 9.23
N GLY A 177 -5.21 3.13 10.31
CA GLY A 177 -3.80 3.42 10.47
C GLY A 177 -2.93 2.21 10.15
N PHE A 178 -1.79 2.43 9.48
CA PHE A 178 -0.73 1.45 9.30
C PHE A 178 0.34 1.65 10.36
N ARG A 179 0.86 0.56 10.91
CA ARG A 179 1.88 0.56 11.99
C ARG A 179 3.20 0.03 11.47
N VAL A 180 4.30 0.70 11.82
CA VAL A 180 5.66 0.27 11.44
C VAL A 180 6.16 -0.85 12.35
N PHE A 181 5.75 -0.84 13.61
CA PHE A 181 6.06 -1.88 14.58
C PHE A 181 4.77 -2.40 15.21
N SER A 182 4.63 -3.69 15.29
CA SER A 182 3.46 -4.31 15.91
C SER A 182 3.75 -5.75 16.37
N ASN A 183 2.85 -6.29 17.16
CA ASN A 183 2.90 -7.67 17.65
C ASN A 183 1.84 -8.54 16.95
N GLY A 184 1.97 -8.71 15.65
CA GLY A 184 1.11 -9.60 14.86
C GLY A 184 -0.01 -8.94 14.08
N THR A 185 -0.20 -7.61 14.20
CA THR A 185 -1.19 -6.88 13.38
C THR A 185 -0.58 -5.64 12.75
N ILE A 186 -0.93 -5.35 11.50
CA ILE A 186 -0.36 -4.25 10.72
C ILE A 186 -1.26 -3.01 10.66
N PHE A 187 -2.54 -3.13 11.01
CA PHE A 187 -3.51 -2.04 10.95
C PHE A 187 -4.22 -1.80 12.27
N THR A 188 -4.66 -0.54 12.44
CA THR A 188 -5.54 -0.11 13.53
C THR A 188 -6.76 0.60 12.95
N LEU A 189 -7.95 0.20 13.36
CA LEU A 189 -9.19 0.94 13.10
C LEU A 189 -9.38 1.99 14.18
N PHE A 190 -9.64 3.23 13.76
CA PHE A 190 -9.99 4.36 14.61
C PHE A 190 -11.44 4.79 14.37
N ASP A 191 -12.12 5.24 15.41
CA ASP A 191 -13.44 5.84 15.32
C ASP A 191 -13.39 7.26 14.70
N LYS A 192 -14.56 7.92 14.62
CA LYS A 192 -14.72 9.27 14.05
C LYS A 192 -13.95 10.35 14.84
N ASP A 193 -13.62 10.07 16.10
CA ASP A 193 -12.86 10.94 16.99
C ASP A 193 -11.39 10.54 17.13
N LEU A 194 -10.96 9.57 16.31
CA LEU A 194 -9.60 9.01 16.24
C LEU A 194 -9.18 8.28 17.52
N ASN A 195 -10.12 7.68 18.24
CA ASN A 195 -9.80 6.72 19.29
C ASN A 195 -9.63 5.33 18.66
N GLU A 196 -8.65 4.56 19.16
CA GLU A 196 -8.44 3.17 18.73
C GLU A 196 -9.68 2.32 19.08
N VAL A 197 -10.21 1.63 18.05
CA VAL A 197 -11.33 0.70 18.18
C VAL A 197 -10.84 -0.74 18.18
N LYS A 198 -9.97 -1.08 17.20
CA LYS A 198 -9.55 -2.46 16.98
C LYS A 198 -8.25 -2.51 16.18
N LYS A 199 -7.36 -3.44 16.55
CA LYS A 199 -6.20 -3.85 15.74
C LYS A 199 -6.59 -5.02 14.84
N PHE A 200 -6.07 -5.03 13.60
CA PHE A 200 -6.40 -6.06 12.61
C PHE A 200 -5.33 -6.16 11.51
N GLY A 201 -5.54 -7.09 10.56
CA GLY A 201 -4.58 -7.38 9.50
C GLY A 201 -3.37 -8.11 10.08
N GLU A 202 -3.45 -9.43 10.16
CA GLU A 202 -2.37 -10.29 10.61
C GLU A 202 -1.15 -10.16 9.69
N TYR A 203 0.03 -10.51 10.17
CA TYR A 203 1.20 -10.62 9.32
C TYR A 203 0.93 -11.63 8.21
N LEU A 204 1.09 -11.18 6.97
CA LEU A 204 0.83 -12.00 5.79
C LEU A 204 1.91 -13.08 5.61
N VAL A 205 3.09 -12.83 6.17
CA VAL A 205 4.25 -13.71 6.12
C VAL A 205 4.95 -13.62 7.47
N ASP A 206 4.89 -14.66 8.26
CA ASP A 206 5.39 -14.68 9.65
C ASP A 206 6.19 -15.94 10.01
N GLU A 207 6.50 -16.78 9.02
CA GLU A 207 7.21 -18.04 9.26
C GLU A 207 8.53 -17.82 9.98
N GLY A 208 8.62 -18.39 11.19
CA GLY A 208 9.82 -18.36 12.01
C GLY A 208 10.02 -17.07 12.81
N LEU A 209 9.07 -16.13 12.79
CA LEU A 209 9.02 -15.04 13.76
C LEU A 209 8.54 -15.57 15.12
N MET A 210 9.12 -15.06 16.20
CA MET A 210 8.75 -15.47 17.56
C MET A 210 7.45 -14.79 17.98
N ASP A 211 6.51 -15.56 18.54
CA ASP A 211 5.25 -15.05 19.04
C ASP A 211 5.46 -14.05 20.19
N GLY A 212 4.63 -13.02 20.23
CA GLY A 212 4.60 -12.03 21.31
C GLY A 212 5.71 -10.99 21.28
N GLU A 213 6.63 -11.03 20.31
CA GLU A 213 7.63 -10.00 20.12
C GLU A 213 7.15 -8.93 19.14
N PHE A 214 7.72 -7.72 19.29
CA PHE A 214 7.49 -6.64 18.34
C PHE A 214 8.38 -6.81 17.10
N HIS A 215 7.75 -6.87 15.94
CA HIS A 215 8.41 -6.99 14.66
C HIS A 215 8.25 -5.74 13.83
N GLN A 216 9.22 -5.49 12.96
CA GLN A 216 9.12 -4.44 11.97
C GLN A 216 8.09 -4.84 10.90
N SER A 217 6.95 -4.17 10.89
CA SER A 217 5.95 -4.33 9.83
C SER A 217 6.26 -3.49 8.57
N ILE A 218 7.42 -2.84 8.52
CA ILE A 218 7.85 -2.04 7.37
C ILE A 218 7.95 -2.87 6.08
N CYS A 219 8.21 -4.18 6.18
CA CYS A 219 8.17 -5.09 5.05
C CYS A 219 6.77 -5.21 4.41
N PHE A 220 5.72 -4.82 5.13
CA PHE A 220 4.34 -4.77 4.65
C PHE A 220 3.93 -3.38 4.14
N GLN A 221 4.89 -2.46 3.93
CA GLN A 221 4.61 -1.20 3.26
C GLN A 221 4.02 -1.42 1.88
N GLY A 222 3.12 -0.53 1.47
CA GLY A 222 2.43 -0.63 0.19
C GLY A 222 1.44 0.51 -0.01
N LEU A 223 0.58 0.33 -0.98
CA LEU A 223 -0.47 1.27 -1.32
C LEU A 223 -1.67 1.04 -0.39
N ARG A 224 -2.21 2.12 0.14
CA ARG A 224 -3.36 2.18 1.04
C ARG A 224 -4.28 3.28 0.57
N LEU A 225 -5.46 2.90 0.10
CA LEU A 225 -6.44 3.83 -0.44
C LEU A 225 -7.81 3.57 0.16
N SER A 226 -8.63 4.62 0.18
CA SER A 226 -10.04 4.51 0.49
C SER A 226 -10.90 4.88 -0.72
N ARG A 227 -12.03 4.21 -0.86
CA ARG A 227 -13.14 4.59 -1.73
C ARG A 227 -14.43 4.35 -0.97
N GLY A 228 -15.21 5.39 -0.72
CA GLY A 228 -16.36 5.27 0.16
C GLY A 228 -15.94 4.80 1.57
N ASN A 229 -16.59 3.76 2.05
CA ASN A 229 -16.31 3.10 3.31
C ASN A 229 -15.39 1.87 3.17
N SER A 230 -14.80 1.67 2.00
CA SER A 230 -13.86 0.59 1.71
C SER A 230 -12.42 1.05 1.84
N PHE A 231 -11.58 0.19 2.38
CA PHE A 231 -10.13 0.33 2.46
C PHE A 231 -9.46 -0.76 1.62
N PHE A 232 -8.56 -0.35 0.76
CA PHE A 232 -7.77 -1.23 -0.11
C PHE A 232 -6.31 -1.19 0.29
N TYR A 233 -5.70 -2.35 0.37
CA TYR A 233 -4.30 -2.53 0.70
C TYR A 233 -3.60 -3.41 -0.32
N ALA A 234 -2.46 -2.94 -0.85
CA ALA A 234 -1.62 -3.66 -1.78
C ALA A 234 -0.13 -3.40 -1.46
N PRO A 235 0.61 -4.39 -0.94
CA PRO A 235 2.02 -4.22 -0.56
C PRO A 235 2.95 -4.04 -1.76
N HIS A 236 4.09 -3.36 -1.53
CA HIS A 236 5.14 -3.19 -2.54
C HIS A 236 6.00 -4.45 -2.70
N ASN A 237 6.19 -5.20 -1.63
CA ASN A 237 7.20 -6.25 -1.58
C ASN A 237 6.72 -7.62 -2.07
N PHE A 238 5.43 -7.82 -2.33
CA PHE A 238 4.87 -9.07 -2.84
C PHE A 238 3.48 -8.88 -3.45
N GLY A 239 3.06 -9.84 -4.26
CA GLY A 239 1.78 -9.80 -4.96
C GLY A 239 0.61 -10.19 -4.08
N TYR A 240 0.04 -9.22 -3.35
CA TYR A 240 -1.14 -9.38 -2.52
C TYR A 240 -2.06 -8.17 -2.59
N MET A 241 -3.35 -8.38 -2.46
CA MET A 241 -4.33 -7.29 -2.32
C MET A 241 -5.45 -7.73 -1.37
N ALA A 242 -5.88 -6.81 -0.51
CA ALA A 242 -7.04 -7.01 0.35
C ALA A 242 -7.97 -5.81 0.34
N ARG A 243 -9.26 -6.08 0.49
CA ARG A 243 -10.31 -5.09 0.70
C ARG A 243 -10.99 -5.33 2.04
N TYR A 244 -11.16 -4.25 2.77
CA TYR A 244 -11.91 -4.20 4.03
C TYR A 244 -12.99 -3.14 3.94
N ASP A 245 -14.19 -3.45 4.42
CA ASP A 245 -15.29 -2.50 4.53
C ASP A 245 -15.55 -2.18 6.01
N VAL A 246 -15.87 -0.91 6.29
CA VAL A 246 -16.25 -0.44 7.62
C VAL A 246 -17.66 0.12 7.54
N SER A 247 -18.61 -0.47 8.29
CA SER A 247 -19.98 0.03 8.32
C SER A 247 -20.06 1.40 9.04
N ASP A 248 -21.19 2.06 8.92
CA ASP A 248 -21.45 3.35 9.61
C ASP A 248 -21.44 3.24 11.15
N GLU A 249 -21.63 2.00 11.67
CA GLU A 249 -21.53 1.66 13.08
C GLU A 249 -20.11 1.21 13.49
N GLY A 250 -19.14 1.22 12.57
CA GLY A 250 -17.75 0.85 12.81
C GLY A 250 -17.46 -0.65 12.79
N LYS A 251 -18.36 -1.47 12.25
CA LYS A 251 -18.10 -2.89 12.06
C LYS A 251 -17.15 -3.09 10.88
N LEU A 252 -15.96 -3.62 11.18
CA LEU A 252 -14.95 -3.98 10.18
C LEU A 252 -15.21 -5.39 9.64
N SER A 253 -15.16 -5.56 8.32
CA SER A 253 -15.20 -6.85 7.64
C SER A 253 -14.15 -6.92 6.52
N LYS A 254 -13.41 -8.04 6.44
CA LYS A 254 -12.58 -8.36 5.28
C LYS A 254 -13.49 -8.90 4.18
N VAL A 255 -13.57 -8.18 3.06
CA VAL A 255 -14.45 -8.51 1.92
C VAL A 255 -13.75 -9.47 0.97
N SER A 256 -12.49 -9.19 0.65
CA SER A 256 -11.69 -10.02 -0.25
C SER A 256 -10.23 -9.97 0.11
N GLU A 257 -9.52 -11.02 -0.28
CA GLU A 257 -8.06 -11.07 -0.35
C GLU A 257 -7.64 -11.91 -1.54
N ARG A 258 -6.53 -11.53 -2.19
CA ARG A 258 -5.96 -12.24 -3.35
C ARG A 258 -4.45 -12.28 -3.28
N TRP A 259 -3.91 -13.43 -3.63
CA TRP A 259 -2.47 -13.63 -3.82
C TRP A 259 -2.16 -13.73 -5.31
N TYR A 260 -1.20 -12.94 -5.76
CA TYR A 260 -0.74 -12.90 -7.16
C TYR A 260 0.69 -13.44 -7.32
N SER A 261 1.41 -13.57 -6.23
CA SER A 261 2.70 -14.24 -6.16
C SER A 261 2.95 -14.77 -4.76
N GLU A 262 3.71 -15.84 -4.67
CA GLU A 262 4.22 -16.33 -3.39
C GLU A 262 5.47 -15.52 -3.01
N PRO A 263 5.53 -14.94 -1.77
CA PRO A 263 6.71 -14.22 -1.33
C PRO A 263 7.85 -15.18 -0.99
N SER A 264 9.06 -14.85 -1.46
CA SER A 264 10.30 -15.55 -1.10
C SER A 264 10.96 -14.80 0.05
N VAL A 265 10.94 -15.40 1.24
CA VAL A 265 11.35 -14.74 2.49
C VAL A 265 12.22 -15.64 3.35
N ARG A 266 13.01 -15.02 4.23
CA ARG A 266 13.70 -15.67 5.34
C ARG A 266 13.56 -14.83 6.61
N VAL A 267 13.72 -15.47 7.74
CA VAL A 267 13.86 -14.80 9.03
C VAL A 267 15.33 -14.72 9.42
N ASP A 268 15.81 -13.53 9.72
CA ASP A 268 17.18 -13.27 10.16
C ASP A 268 17.14 -12.37 11.39
N ASN A 269 17.66 -12.87 12.52
CA ASN A 269 17.61 -12.18 13.82
C ASN A 269 16.19 -11.69 14.16
N ASN A 270 15.20 -12.57 14.02
CA ASN A 270 13.78 -12.29 14.27
C ASN A 270 13.20 -11.14 13.42
N ASN A 271 13.80 -10.84 12.27
CA ASN A 271 13.30 -9.91 11.28
C ASN A 271 13.02 -10.60 9.96
N LEU A 272 11.89 -10.31 9.37
CA LEU A 272 11.54 -10.79 8.03
C LEU A 272 12.35 -10.06 6.97
N LYS A 273 12.99 -10.81 6.09
CA LYS A 273 13.74 -10.30 4.93
C LYS A 273 13.26 -10.97 3.66
N PHE A 274 13.06 -10.19 2.61
CA PHE A 274 12.76 -10.71 1.28
C PHE A 274 14.04 -11.13 0.56
N GLU A 275 14.00 -12.27 -0.11
CA GLU A 275 15.12 -12.79 -0.90
C GLU A 275 15.22 -12.04 -2.25
N ALA A 276 16.36 -12.23 -2.93
CA ALA A 276 16.63 -11.54 -4.19
C ALA A 276 15.69 -11.96 -5.33
N ASP A 277 15.15 -13.17 -5.28
CA ASP A 277 14.19 -13.71 -6.25
C ASP A 277 12.74 -13.37 -5.91
N ASN A 278 12.49 -12.70 -4.78
CA ASN A 278 11.14 -12.31 -4.37
C ASN A 278 10.47 -11.40 -5.39
N PRO A 279 9.31 -11.80 -5.95
CA PRO A 279 8.56 -10.97 -6.88
C PRO A 279 7.97 -9.76 -6.18
N GLN A 280 8.26 -8.58 -6.70
CA GLN A 280 7.75 -7.32 -6.16
C GLN A 280 6.26 -7.14 -6.46
N GLY A 281 5.55 -6.44 -5.58
CA GLY A 281 4.11 -6.23 -5.63
C GLY A 281 3.70 -4.99 -6.43
N PHE A 282 2.86 -4.15 -5.82
CA PHE A 282 2.17 -3.04 -6.47
C PHE A 282 2.87 -1.71 -6.24
N TYR A 283 2.98 -0.90 -7.31
CA TYR A 283 3.59 0.43 -7.31
C TYR A 283 2.61 1.55 -7.66
N GLY A 284 1.44 1.21 -8.17
CA GLY A 284 0.35 2.15 -8.45
C GLY A 284 -1.00 1.48 -8.22
N LEU A 285 -1.94 2.25 -7.67
CA LEU A 285 -3.31 1.82 -7.46
C LEU A 285 -4.25 3.01 -7.59
N ALA A 286 -5.31 2.85 -8.37
CA ALA A 286 -6.43 3.78 -8.45
C ALA A 286 -7.74 2.99 -8.37
N VAL A 287 -8.62 3.37 -7.45
CA VAL A 287 -9.86 2.65 -7.17
C VAL A 287 -11.05 3.47 -7.65
N GLY A 288 -11.77 2.94 -8.62
CA GLY A 288 -13.03 3.47 -9.11
C GLY A 288 -14.25 2.81 -8.45
N GLU A 289 -15.44 3.13 -8.99
CA GLU A 289 -16.70 2.56 -8.48
C GLU A 289 -16.84 1.06 -8.75
N LYS A 290 -16.32 0.59 -9.89
CA LYS A 290 -16.47 -0.80 -10.33
C LYS A 290 -15.16 -1.53 -10.50
N TYR A 291 -14.07 -0.81 -10.71
CA TYR A 291 -12.79 -1.39 -11.09
C TYR A 291 -11.64 -0.82 -10.29
N ILE A 292 -10.62 -1.63 -10.14
CA ILE A 292 -9.32 -1.24 -9.63
C ILE A 292 -8.35 -1.22 -10.80
N PHE A 293 -7.65 -0.09 -10.98
CA PHE A 293 -6.52 0.02 -11.88
C PHE A 293 -5.25 -0.14 -11.06
N ALA A 294 -4.41 -1.09 -11.45
CA ALA A 294 -3.25 -1.48 -10.66
C ALA A 294 -1.99 -1.58 -11.51
N ALA A 295 -0.89 -1.10 -11.00
CA ALA A 295 0.43 -1.27 -11.58
C ALA A 295 1.22 -2.28 -10.76
N TYR A 296 1.27 -3.53 -11.23
CA TYR A 296 1.94 -4.66 -10.58
C TYR A 296 3.28 -4.93 -11.24
N SER A 297 4.33 -5.09 -10.43
CA SER A 297 5.68 -5.32 -10.93
C SER A 297 5.94 -6.79 -11.28
N GLY A 298 5.85 -7.68 -10.32
CA GLY A 298 6.25 -9.08 -10.46
C GLY A 298 7.75 -9.29 -10.71
N VAL A 299 8.54 -8.21 -10.81
CA VAL A 299 9.98 -8.26 -11.05
C VAL A 299 10.70 -8.73 -9.79
N PRO A 300 11.68 -9.63 -9.86
CA PRO A 300 12.47 -10.03 -8.70
C PRO A 300 13.19 -8.86 -8.03
N ALA A 301 13.19 -8.82 -6.69
CA ALA A 301 13.82 -7.75 -5.91
C ALA A 301 15.29 -7.50 -6.28
N GLY A 302 16.02 -8.58 -6.63
CA GLY A 302 17.42 -8.54 -7.02
C GLY A 302 17.70 -7.83 -8.36
N ASP A 303 16.70 -7.62 -9.21
CA ASP A 303 16.89 -6.99 -10.52
C ASP A 303 17.24 -5.50 -10.41
N MET A 304 16.86 -4.85 -9.30
CA MET A 304 17.31 -3.50 -8.99
C MET A 304 18.85 -3.39 -9.01
N TYR A 305 19.53 -4.39 -8.49
CA TYR A 305 20.99 -4.42 -8.45
C TYR A 305 21.58 -4.75 -9.82
N LYS A 306 20.92 -5.58 -10.63
CA LYS A 306 21.36 -5.95 -11.98
C LYS A 306 21.28 -4.75 -12.93
N GLU A 307 20.17 -4.03 -12.91
CA GLU A 307 19.96 -2.86 -13.76
C GLU A 307 20.66 -1.59 -13.22
N LYS A 308 21.17 -1.61 -11.98
CA LYS A 308 21.77 -0.45 -11.28
C LYS A 308 20.85 0.77 -11.29
N SER A 309 19.55 0.55 -11.22
CA SER A 309 18.52 1.57 -11.24
C SER A 309 17.54 1.34 -10.10
N ALA A 310 17.28 2.39 -9.32
CA ALA A 310 16.24 2.36 -8.28
C ALA A 310 14.83 2.16 -8.88
N TYR A 311 14.66 2.42 -10.17
CA TYR A 311 13.39 2.31 -10.89
C TYR A 311 13.19 0.96 -11.59
N ALA A 312 14.16 0.05 -11.50
CA ALA A 312 14.09 -1.27 -12.12
C ALA A 312 12.82 -2.06 -11.70
N LEU A 313 12.39 -1.83 -10.46
CA LEU A 313 11.22 -2.51 -9.89
C LEU A 313 9.88 -1.88 -10.30
N ASN A 314 9.89 -0.67 -10.88
CA ASN A 314 8.66 -0.02 -11.31
C ASN A 314 8.06 -0.74 -12.52
N PRO A 315 6.75 -1.03 -12.51
CA PRO A 315 6.10 -1.83 -13.55
C PRO A 315 5.92 -1.06 -14.88
N LYS A 316 5.83 -1.84 -15.98
CA LYS A 316 5.40 -1.40 -17.30
C LYS A 316 4.04 -1.98 -17.70
N PHE A 317 3.30 -2.49 -16.73
CA PHE A 317 2.00 -3.09 -16.96
C PHE A 317 0.95 -2.45 -16.08
N LEU A 318 -0.20 -2.17 -16.69
CA LEU A 318 -1.43 -1.79 -16.03
C LEU A 318 -2.40 -2.96 -16.06
N TYR A 319 -3.07 -3.20 -14.97
CA TYR A 319 -4.10 -4.22 -14.82
C TYR A 319 -5.42 -3.56 -14.47
N VAL A 320 -6.50 -4.06 -15.05
CA VAL A 320 -7.85 -3.79 -14.60
C VAL A 320 -8.31 -4.99 -13.80
N LEU A 321 -8.73 -4.75 -12.57
CA LEU A 321 -9.25 -5.77 -11.67
C LEU A 321 -10.69 -5.39 -11.28
N ASP A 322 -11.50 -6.37 -10.90
CA ASP A 322 -12.74 -6.05 -10.18
C ASP A 322 -12.45 -5.60 -8.74
N LEU A 323 -13.48 -5.18 -8.02
CA LEU A 323 -13.32 -4.70 -6.63
C LEU A 323 -12.94 -5.79 -5.62
N GLU A 324 -12.97 -7.06 -6.02
CA GLU A 324 -12.52 -8.22 -5.23
C GLU A 324 -11.12 -8.68 -5.62
N GLY A 325 -10.46 -7.96 -6.54
CA GLY A 325 -9.10 -8.20 -6.96
C GLY A 325 -8.95 -9.25 -8.06
N LYS A 326 -10.04 -9.73 -8.70
CA LYS A 326 -9.94 -10.65 -9.84
C LYS A 326 -9.44 -9.87 -11.07
N PRO A 327 -8.38 -10.34 -11.75
CA PRO A 327 -7.87 -9.67 -12.94
C PRO A 327 -8.81 -9.86 -14.14
N LEU A 328 -9.06 -8.76 -14.85
CA LEU A 328 -9.95 -8.69 -16.01
C LEU A 328 -9.21 -8.39 -17.31
N ALA A 329 -8.21 -7.49 -17.25
CA ALA A 329 -7.39 -7.14 -18.40
C ALA A 329 -5.96 -6.74 -17.98
N LYS A 330 -5.01 -6.88 -18.91
CA LYS A 330 -3.61 -6.46 -18.76
C LYS A 330 -3.19 -5.63 -19.95
N PHE A 331 -2.53 -4.51 -19.68
CA PHE A 331 -2.03 -3.60 -20.70
C PHE A 331 -0.53 -3.39 -20.53
N SER A 332 0.19 -3.30 -21.64
CA SER A 332 1.59 -2.89 -21.65
C SER A 332 1.69 -1.41 -21.98
N VAL A 333 2.55 -0.69 -21.26
CA VAL A 333 2.91 0.70 -21.51
C VAL A 333 4.41 0.84 -21.71
N ASP A 334 4.83 1.82 -22.48
CA ASP A 334 6.24 1.95 -22.90
C ASP A 334 7.17 2.34 -21.75
N LYS A 335 6.66 3.13 -20.80
CA LYS A 335 7.44 3.70 -19.70
C LYS A 335 7.05 3.11 -18.36
N ARG A 336 7.98 3.14 -17.39
CA ARG A 336 7.75 2.65 -16.03
C ARG A 336 6.80 3.56 -15.25
N ILE A 337 5.87 2.96 -14.50
CA ILE A 337 4.82 3.65 -13.74
C ILE A 337 5.33 3.95 -12.33
N SER A 338 5.11 5.18 -11.83
CA SER A 338 5.46 5.57 -10.47
C SER A 338 4.28 5.99 -9.60
N ALA A 339 3.22 6.53 -10.19
CA ALA A 339 1.99 6.89 -9.48
C ALA A 339 0.82 6.96 -10.48
N MET A 340 -0.40 6.86 -9.98
CA MET A 340 -1.59 6.94 -10.81
C MET A 340 -2.82 7.38 -10.00
N CYS A 341 -3.78 8.02 -10.65
CA CYS A 341 -5.09 8.34 -10.11
C CYS A 341 -6.15 8.44 -11.21
N LEU A 342 -7.39 8.19 -10.86
CA LEU A 342 -8.55 8.46 -11.72
C LEU A 342 -9.00 9.91 -11.56
N ASP A 343 -9.60 10.47 -12.61
CA ASP A 343 -10.39 11.68 -12.49
C ASP A 343 -11.72 11.41 -11.76
N GLU A 344 -12.44 12.45 -11.42
CA GLU A 344 -13.69 12.36 -10.64
C GLU A 344 -14.81 11.60 -11.36
N LYS A 345 -14.79 11.59 -12.69
CA LYS A 345 -15.80 10.90 -13.51
C LYS A 345 -15.39 9.50 -13.93
N GLU A 346 -14.16 9.11 -13.58
CA GLU A 346 -13.56 7.84 -14.00
C GLU A 346 -13.48 7.67 -15.54
N GLU A 347 -13.40 8.82 -16.26
CA GLU A 347 -13.21 8.84 -17.71
C GLU A 347 -11.75 8.64 -18.08
N TYR A 348 -10.82 9.12 -17.23
CA TYR A 348 -9.39 9.11 -17.49
C TYR A 348 -8.58 8.61 -16.32
N LEU A 349 -7.58 7.78 -16.64
CA LEU A 349 -6.52 7.37 -15.73
C LEU A 349 -5.28 8.22 -16.01
N TYR A 350 -4.90 9.07 -15.05
CA TYR A 350 -3.66 9.82 -15.09
C TYR A 350 -2.54 8.99 -14.50
N VAL A 351 -1.44 8.87 -15.23
CA VAL A 351 -0.28 8.05 -14.85
C VAL A 351 0.99 8.88 -14.94
N LYS A 352 1.73 8.89 -13.84
CA LYS A 352 3.07 9.44 -13.80
C LYS A 352 4.08 8.34 -14.15
N HIS A 353 4.81 8.55 -15.20
CA HIS A 353 5.91 7.68 -15.63
C HIS A 353 7.27 8.20 -15.16
N ILE A 354 8.25 7.29 -15.06
CA ILE A 354 9.56 7.53 -14.43
C ILE A 354 10.70 6.90 -15.24
N ASP A 355 10.74 6.99 -16.52
CA ASP A 355 11.86 6.45 -17.31
C ASP A 355 11.89 7.05 -18.73
N PRO A 356 13.00 7.71 -19.15
CA PRO A 356 14.13 8.19 -18.35
C PRO A 356 13.79 9.42 -17.51
N ASP A 357 12.80 10.21 -17.94
CA ASP A 357 12.35 11.43 -17.30
C ASP A 357 10.93 11.26 -16.75
N LEU A 358 10.61 12.06 -15.74
CA LEU A 358 9.26 12.11 -15.20
C LEU A 358 8.33 12.73 -16.24
N SER A 359 7.27 12.01 -16.58
CA SER A 359 6.25 12.49 -17.52
C SER A 359 4.85 12.15 -17.05
N LEU A 360 3.88 12.97 -17.43
CA LEU A 360 2.47 12.75 -17.15
C LEU A 360 1.76 12.27 -18.40
N TRP A 361 1.04 11.19 -18.28
CA TRP A 361 0.24 10.59 -19.35
C TRP A 361 -1.20 10.43 -18.91
N ARG A 362 -2.11 10.40 -19.88
CA ARG A 362 -3.53 10.14 -19.69
C ARG A 362 -3.97 8.98 -20.55
N TYR A 363 -4.73 8.06 -19.97
CA TYR A 363 -5.31 6.92 -20.66
C TYR A 363 -6.83 6.99 -20.59
N ASP A 364 -7.52 6.67 -21.68
CA ASP A 364 -8.98 6.61 -21.73
C ASP A 364 -9.46 5.32 -21.06
N VAL A 365 -10.24 5.46 -20.00
CA VAL A 365 -10.77 4.31 -19.24
C VAL A 365 -11.76 3.51 -20.08
N SER A 366 -12.55 4.18 -20.92
CA SER A 366 -13.54 3.49 -21.77
C SER A 366 -12.86 2.57 -22.80
N GLU A 367 -11.72 2.98 -23.34
CA GLU A 367 -10.90 2.15 -24.22
C GLU A 367 -10.35 0.93 -23.48
N MET A 368 -9.82 1.12 -22.25
CA MET A 368 -9.32 0.02 -21.44
C MET A 368 -10.44 -1.00 -21.13
N LEU A 369 -11.64 -0.52 -20.84
CA LEU A 369 -12.77 -1.39 -20.49
C LEU A 369 -13.33 -2.21 -21.66
N GLN A 370 -13.10 -1.78 -22.93
CA GLN A 370 -13.48 -2.59 -24.11
C GLN A 370 -12.70 -3.91 -24.21
N HIS A 371 -11.56 -4.01 -23.56
CA HIS A 371 -10.73 -5.22 -23.50
C HIS A 371 -11.10 -6.18 -22.39
N ILE A 372 -12.04 -5.83 -21.52
CA ILE A 372 -12.55 -6.74 -20.49
C ILE A 372 -13.41 -7.80 -21.18
N LYS A 373 -12.95 -9.04 -21.08
CA LYS A 373 -13.76 -10.19 -21.53
C LYS A 373 -14.82 -10.48 -20.47
N GLU A 374 -16.09 -10.40 -20.87
CA GLU A 374 -17.23 -10.85 -20.07
C GLU A 374 -17.16 -12.33 -19.69
#